data_c5eada7bf5dee492d448c72f9484432e
#
_entry.id   c5eada7bf5dee492d448c72f9484432e
#
_cell.length_a   1.000
_cell.length_b   1.000
_cell.length_c   1.000
_cell.angle_alpha   90.00
_cell.angle_beta   90.00
_cell.angle_gamma   90.00
#
_symmetry.space_group_name_H-M   'P 1'
#
loop_
_entity.id
_entity.type
_entity.pdbx_description
1 polymer ?
#
loop_
_entity_poly.entity_id
_entity_poly.type
_entity_poly.pdbx_seq_one_letter_code
_entity_poly.pdbx_strand_id
1 'polypeptide(L)'
;MVFVFSNRRAIMNRDEVIAKVRKLAEKADVSSVNFLAVQVNLTDQDPGVFYVEVKDHKVNVEPYDYHDRNCAISIKSDDFIKLISGKLDPVAAFTVGKLKVDGDIGKALEFSKLLK
;
A
#
# COMPACT_ATOMS: atom_id res chain seq x y z
N MET A 1 -9.13 -32.88 1.93
CA MET A 1 -8.56 -32.44 2.23
C MET A 1 -7.71 -31.53 1.71
N VAL A 2 -7.23 -31.36 1.33
CA VAL A 2 -6.26 -30.60 0.90
C VAL A 2 -6.57 -29.45 0.08
N PHE A 3 -7.55 -29.40 -0.60
CA PHE A 3 -7.78 -28.38 -1.46
C PHE A 3 -8.18 -27.16 -0.87
N VAL A 4 -8.44 -27.15 0.27
CA VAL A 4 -8.78 -25.96 0.93
C VAL A 4 -7.75 -24.89 0.81
N PHE A 5 -6.49 -25.30 0.73
CA PHE A 5 -5.49 -24.33 0.71
C PHE A 5 -5.47 -23.53 -0.54
N SER A 6 -6.06 -23.92 -1.59
CA SER A 6 -6.06 -23.11 -2.77
C SER A 6 -6.84 -21.82 -2.56
N ASN A 7 -7.81 -21.83 -1.70
CA ASN A 7 -8.55 -20.63 -1.39
C ASN A 7 -7.72 -19.65 -0.59
N ARG A 8 -6.89 -20.17 0.28
CA ARG A 8 -6.09 -19.29 1.11
C ARG A 8 -5.08 -18.48 0.33
N ARG A 9 -4.59 -19.03 -0.77
CA ARG A 9 -3.61 -18.30 -1.56
C ARG A 9 -4.21 -17.13 -2.26
N ALA A 10 -5.50 -17.12 -2.51
CA ALA A 10 -6.14 -16.07 -3.26
C ALA A 10 -6.33 -14.80 -2.47
N ILE A 11 -6.30 -14.88 -1.14
CA ILE A 11 -6.62 -13.74 -0.30
C ILE A 11 -5.57 -13.55 0.77
N MET A 12 -4.99 -12.36 0.79
CA MET A 12 -4.10 -11.94 1.86
C MET A 12 -4.89 -11.07 2.81
N ASN A 13 -4.76 -11.31 4.11
CA ASN A 13 -5.38 -10.43 5.07
C ASN A 13 -4.52 -9.17 5.25
N ARG A 14 -5.05 -8.18 5.96
CA ARG A 14 -4.35 -6.90 6.16
C ARG A 14 -2.97 -7.08 6.77
N ASP A 15 -2.84 -7.94 7.77
CA ASP A 15 -1.57 -8.12 8.47
C ASP A 15 -0.52 -8.75 7.56
N GLU A 16 -0.92 -9.63 6.67
CA GLU A 16 -0.01 -10.20 5.68
C GLU A 16 0.44 -9.15 4.66
N VAL A 17 -0.47 -8.27 4.25
CA VAL A 17 -0.14 -7.17 3.36
C VAL A 17 0.86 -6.23 4.03
N ILE A 18 0.62 -5.90 5.31
CA ILE A 18 1.53 -5.05 6.08
C ILE A 18 2.91 -5.70 6.18
N ALA A 19 2.97 -6.99 6.43
CA ALA A 19 4.26 -7.69 6.53
C ALA A 19 5.02 -7.61 5.20
N LYS A 20 4.33 -7.73 4.08
CA LYS A 20 4.98 -7.62 2.77
C LYS A 20 5.48 -6.20 2.52
N VAL A 21 4.71 -5.20 2.91
CA VAL A 21 5.13 -3.80 2.77
C VAL A 21 6.38 -3.54 3.61
N ARG A 22 6.38 -4.02 4.85
CA ARG A 22 7.54 -3.85 5.74
C ARG A 22 8.80 -4.48 5.14
N LYS A 23 8.65 -5.64 4.52
CA LYS A 23 9.77 -6.33 3.90
C LYS A 23 10.32 -5.55 2.71
N LEU A 24 9.45 -5.03 1.86
CA LEU A 24 9.85 -4.20 0.74
C LEU A 24 10.47 -2.89 1.21
N ALA A 25 9.96 -2.33 2.30
CA ALA A 25 10.47 -1.08 2.85
C ALA A 25 11.91 -1.19 3.34
N GLU A 26 12.34 -2.38 3.77
CA GLU A 26 13.72 -2.59 4.20
C GLU A 26 14.72 -2.30 3.08
N LYS A 27 14.30 -2.47 1.83
CA LYS A 27 15.17 -2.27 0.67
C LYS A 27 14.89 -0.95 -0.05
N ALA A 28 13.91 -0.20 0.39
CA ALA A 28 13.53 1.04 -0.28
C ALA A 28 14.55 2.14 0.00
N ASP A 29 14.89 2.90 -1.04
CA ASP A 29 15.74 4.06 -0.86
C ASP A 29 14.88 5.27 -0.56
N VAL A 30 14.91 5.71 0.67
CA VAL A 30 14.11 6.85 1.13
C VAL A 30 14.98 8.08 1.40
N SER A 31 16.21 8.07 0.93
CA SER A 31 17.17 9.15 1.23
C SER A 31 16.74 10.52 0.72
N SER A 32 15.97 10.54 -0.37
CA SER A 32 15.48 11.79 -0.95
C SER A 32 14.08 12.18 -0.48
N VAL A 33 13.48 11.39 0.39
CA VAL A 33 12.12 11.65 0.87
C VAL A 33 12.19 12.36 2.20
N ASN A 34 11.69 13.61 2.28
CA ASN A 34 11.67 14.34 3.53
C ASN A 34 10.55 13.84 4.43
N PHE A 35 9.34 13.78 3.90
CA PHE A 35 8.19 13.28 4.63
C PHE A 35 7.17 12.76 3.64
N LEU A 36 6.62 11.60 3.93
CA LEU A 36 5.54 11.03 3.13
C LEU A 36 4.66 10.22 4.07
N ALA A 37 3.38 10.49 4.08
CA ALA A 37 2.44 9.72 4.88
C ALA A 37 1.24 9.35 4.01
N VAL A 38 1.07 8.07 3.79
CA VAL A 38 0.00 7.52 2.95
C VAL A 38 -0.82 6.55 3.78
N GLN A 39 -2.11 6.82 3.87
CA GLN A 39 -3.03 5.86 4.45
C GLN A 39 -3.53 4.94 3.34
N VAL A 40 -3.54 3.65 3.60
CA VAL A 40 -4.03 2.65 2.66
C VAL A 40 -5.29 2.04 3.22
N ASN A 41 -6.34 2.04 2.41
CA ASN A 41 -7.60 1.40 2.75
C ASN A 41 -7.80 0.23 1.81
N LEU A 42 -7.63 -0.98 2.34
CA LEU A 42 -7.85 -2.20 1.56
C LEU A 42 -9.36 -2.46 1.55
N THR A 43 -9.99 -2.25 0.41
CA THR A 43 -11.44 -2.23 0.32
C THR A 43 -12.10 -3.61 0.50
N ASP A 44 -11.33 -4.67 0.40
CA ASP A 44 -11.81 -6.03 0.58
C ASP A 44 -11.46 -6.62 1.95
N GLN A 45 -11.00 -5.79 2.89
CA GLN A 45 -10.65 -6.21 4.25
C GLN A 45 -11.44 -5.39 5.26
N ASP A 46 -11.71 -5.97 6.44
CA ASP A 46 -12.38 -5.26 7.52
C ASP A 46 -11.81 -5.74 8.87
N PRO A 47 -10.98 -4.94 9.52
CA PRO A 47 -10.50 -3.62 9.09
C PRO A 47 -9.44 -3.74 8.00
N GLY A 48 -9.42 -2.77 7.09
CA GLY A 48 -8.46 -2.79 6.00
C GLY A 48 -7.50 -1.61 6.00
N VAL A 49 -7.50 -0.80 7.05
CA VAL A 49 -6.72 0.42 7.09
C VAL A 49 -5.33 0.17 7.68
N PHE A 50 -4.33 0.79 7.07
CA PHE A 50 -2.99 0.90 7.65
C PHE A 50 -2.33 2.11 7.02
N TYR A 51 -1.16 2.51 7.53
CA TYR A 51 -0.44 3.62 6.93
C TYR A 51 1.01 3.26 6.69
N VAL A 52 1.60 3.99 5.74
CA VAL A 52 3.04 3.96 5.48
C VAL A 52 3.54 5.39 5.67
N GLU A 53 4.48 5.57 6.59
CA GLU A 53 5.07 6.86 6.87
C GLU A 53 6.55 6.81 6.60
N VAL A 54 7.06 7.78 5.83
CA VAL A 54 8.49 7.98 5.68
C VAL A 54 8.84 9.29 6.40
N LYS A 55 9.65 9.21 7.42
CA LYS A 55 10.03 10.34 8.23
C LYS A 55 11.42 10.10 8.79
N ASP A 56 12.28 11.12 8.75
CA ASP A 56 13.64 11.04 9.26
C ASP A 56 14.40 9.84 8.69
N HIS A 57 14.22 9.60 7.38
CA HIS A 57 14.86 8.50 6.65
C HIS A 57 14.48 7.11 7.15
N LYS A 58 13.33 6.99 7.80
CA LYS A 58 12.81 5.72 8.28
C LYS A 58 11.42 5.48 7.74
N VAL A 59 11.08 4.21 7.53
CA VAL A 59 9.76 3.82 7.07
C VAL A 59 9.04 3.12 8.21
N ASN A 60 7.87 3.63 8.57
CA ASN A 60 7.00 3.02 9.57
C ASN A 60 5.71 2.56 8.89
N VAL A 61 5.31 1.33 9.18
CA VAL A 61 4.08 0.76 8.63
C VAL A 61 3.28 0.21 9.81
N GLU A 62 2.11 0.80 10.06
CA GLU A 62 1.31 0.43 11.22
C GLU A 62 -0.16 0.28 10.85
N PRO A 63 -0.90 -0.59 11.56
CA PRO A 63 -2.29 -0.93 11.21
C PRO A 63 -3.31 0.09 11.73
N TYR A 64 -3.06 1.37 11.46
CA TYR A 64 -3.89 2.46 11.94
C TYR A 64 -4.12 3.48 10.83
N ASP A 65 -5.11 4.34 11.01
CA ASP A 65 -5.29 5.51 10.17
C ASP A 65 -4.22 6.55 10.50
N TYR A 66 -4.04 7.51 9.61
CA TYR A 66 -3.05 8.58 9.79
C TYR A 66 -3.76 9.91 9.51
N HIS A 67 -4.02 10.67 10.56
CA HIS A 67 -4.81 11.90 10.44
C HIS A 67 -4.16 12.94 9.52
N ASP A 68 -2.89 13.20 9.69
CA ASP A 68 -2.18 14.23 8.93
C ASP A 68 -1.49 13.67 7.67
N ARG A 69 -2.15 12.77 7.01
CA ARG A 69 -1.61 12.12 5.81
C ARG A 69 -1.57 13.05 4.61
N ASN A 70 -0.63 12.81 3.72
CA ASN A 70 -0.57 13.51 2.42
C ASN A 70 -1.72 13.07 1.53
N CYS A 71 -2.06 11.78 1.58
CA CYS A 71 -3.16 11.23 0.81
C CYS A 71 -3.61 9.91 1.43
N ALA A 72 -4.78 9.47 1.00
CA ALA A 72 -5.27 8.13 1.30
C ALA A 72 -5.56 7.44 -0.02
N ILE A 73 -5.20 6.18 -0.14
CA ILE A 73 -5.52 5.39 -1.32
C ILE A 73 -6.47 4.27 -0.91
N SER A 74 -7.39 3.95 -1.81
CA SER A 74 -8.35 2.86 -1.60
C SER A 74 -8.20 1.89 -2.76
N ILE A 75 -8.00 0.62 -2.45
CA ILE A 75 -7.64 -0.38 -3.44
C ILE A 75 -7.88 -1.76 -2.86
N LYS A 76 -8.16 -2.75 -3.71
CA LYS A 76 -8.26 -4.14 -3.26
C LYS A 76 -6.88 -4.70 -2.95
N SER A 77 -6.82 -5.65 -2.04
CA SER A 77 -5.54 -6.24 -1.61
C SER A 77 -4.71 -6.80 -2.76
N ASP A 78 -5.34 -7.55 -3.67
CA ASP A 78 -4.62 -8.12 -4.80
C ASP A 78 -4.01 -7.04 -5.68
N ASP A 79 -4.79 -6.00 -5.96
CA ASP A 79 -4.33 -4.90 -6.80
C ASP A 79 -3.23 -4.10 -6.10
N PHE A 80 -3.32 -3.97 -4.78
CA PHE A 80 -2.29 -3.29 -4.01
C PHE A 80 -0.95 -4.02 -4.11
N ILE A 81 -0.98 -5.34 -3.96
CA ILE A 81 0.24 -6.15 -4.08
C ILE A 81 0.84 -6.01 -5.48
N LYS A 82 0.01 -6.01 -6.51
CA LYS A 82 0.49 -5.80 -7.88
C LYS A 82 1.08 -4.41 -8.06
N LEU A 83 0.46 -3.41 -7.42
CA LEU A 83 0.91 -2.02 -7.51
C LEU A 83 2.32 -1.88 -6.92
N ILE A 84 2.53 -2.37 -5.71
CA ILE A 84 3.81 -2.24 -5.03
C ILE A 84 4.88 -3.18 -5.59
N SER A 85 4.48 -4.20 -6.35
CA SER A 85 5.41 -5.11 -7.01
C SER A 85 5.77 -4.67 -8.43
N GLY A 86 5.21 -3.55 -8.88
CA GLY A 86 5.46 -3.04 -10.22
C GLY A 86 4.70 -3.75 -11.33
N LYS A 87 3.71 -4.59 -10.98
CA LYS A 87 2.92 -5.34 -11.96
C LYS A 87 1.64 -4.63 -12.35
N LEU A 88 1.28 -3.56 -11.68
CA LEU A 88 0.10 -2.76 -11.98
C LEU A 88 0.54 -1.30 -12.07
N ASP A 89 0.31 -0.70 -13.22
CA ASP A 89 0.66 0.71 -13.41
C ASP A 89 -0.30 1.60 -12.62
N PRO A 90 0.20 2.51 -11.78
CA PRO A 90 -0.68 3.33 -10.94
C PRO A 90 -1.59 4.25 -11.74
N VAL A 91 -1.13 4.80 -12.85
CA VAL A 91 -1.95 5.69 -13.67
C VAL A 91 -3.08 4.91 -14.32
N ALA A 92 -2.77 3.73 -14.87
CA ALA A 92 -3.79 2.88 -15.44
C ALA A 92 -4.80 2.42 -14.40
N ALA A 93 -4.33 2.04 -13.21
CA ALA A 93 -5.21 1.61 -12.12
C ALA A 93 -6.15 2.74 -11.68
N PHE A 94 -5.63 3.95 -11.62
CA PHE A 94 -6.43 5.12 -11.26
C PHE A 94 -7.49 5.39 -12.34
N THR A 95 -7.10 5.31 -13.61
CA THR A 95 -7.99 5.59 -14.72
C THR A 95 -9.17 4.63 -14.78
N VAL A 96 -8.95 3.35 -14.51
CA VAL A 96 -10.02 2.35 -14.56
C VAL A 96 -10.75 2.16 -13.21
N GLY A 97 -10.39 2.94 -12.21
CA GLY A 97 -11.09 2.91 -10.93
C GLY A 97 -10.64 1.82 -9.96
N LYS A 98 -9.56 1.11 -10.24
CA LYS A 98 -8.99 0.13 -9.31
C LYS A 98 -8.29 0.80 -8.15
N LEU A 99 -7.73 1.98 -8.39
CA LEU A 99 -7.05 2.78 -7.39
C LEU A 99 -7.78 4.10 -7.25
N LYS A 100 -8.21 4.42 -6.03
CA LYS A 100 -8.81 5.72 -5.73
C LYS A 100 -7.90 6.48 -4.81
N VAL A 101 -7.76 7.78 -5.04
CA VAL A 101 -6.87 8.63 -4.25
C VAL A 101 -7.66 9.80 -3.68
N ASP A 102 -7.50 10.02 -2.38
CA ASP A 102 -8.05 11.16 -1.69
C ASP A 102 -6.86 11.97 -1.17
N GLY A 103 -6.74 13.20 -1.60
CA GLY A 103 -5.62 14.07 -1.24
C GLY A 103 -4.62 14.24 -2.36
N ASP A 104 -3.35 14.26 -2.02
CA ASP A 104 -2.29 14.60 -2.98
C ASP A 104 -1.96 13.43 -3.91
N ILE A 105 -2.36 13.53 -5.17
CA ILE A 105 -2.14 12.50 -6.18
C ILE A 105 -0.64 12.32 -6.46
N GLY A 106 0.12 13.41 -6.45
CA GLY A 106 1.57 13.33 -6.66
C GLY A 106 2.25 12.49 -5.60
N LYS A 107 1.80 12.61 -4.34
CA LYS A 107 2.34 11.80 -3.24
C LYS A 107 1.93 10.34 -3.37
N ALA A 108 0.73 10.07 -3.87
CA ALA A 108 0.31 8.70 -4.13
C ALA A 108 1.19 8.04 -5.19
N LEU A 109 1.53 8.77 -6.25
CA LEU A 109 2.43 8.27 -7.29
C LEU A 109 3.84 8.06 -6.74
N GLU A 110 4.33 8.97 -5.93
CA GLU A 110 5.63 8.84 -5.28
C GLU A 110 5.68 7.57 -4.44
N PHE A 111 4.63 7.34 -3.65
CA PHE A 111 4.52 6.14 -2.83
C PHE A 111 4.55 4.87 -3.68
N SER A 112 3.81 4.85 -4.79
CA SER A 112 3.72 3.66 -5.63
C SER A 112 5.08 3.25 -6.21
N LYS A 113 5.98 4.21 -6.38
CA LYS A 113 7.32 3.96 -6.92
C LYS A 113 8.31 3.58 -5.82
N LEU A 114 8.04 3.98 -4.60
CA LEU A 114 8.99 3.83 -3.51
C LEU A 114 9.29 2.38 -3.16
N LEU A 115 8.29 1.52 -3.24
CA LEU A 115 8.41 0.12 -2.81
C LEU A 115 8.80 -0.84 -3.92
N LYS A 116 8.90 -0.36 -5.13
CA LYS A 116 9.27 -1.22 -6.26
C LYS A 116 10.72 -1.66 -6.19
#